data_ce8d2031886b3d75cb04000467427661
#
_entry.id   ce8d2031886b3d75cb04000467427661
#
_cell.length_a   1.000
_cell.length_b   1.000
_cell.length_c   1.000
_cell.angle_alpha   90.00
_cell.angle_beta   90.00
_cell.angle_gamma   90.00
#
_symmetry.space_group_name_H-M   'P 1'
#
loop_
_entity.id
_entity.type
_entity.pdbx_description
1 polymer ?
#
loop_
_entity_poly.entity_id
_entity_poly.type
_entity_poly.pdbx_seq_one_letter_code
_entity_poly.pdbx_strand_id
1 'polypeptide(L)'
;MLLTMGQDTPYDIAYQLISDILSQQDILLSVNSGSGISEARVEKGLRFRIKEKWATIGDEDRPWHIHLNMDEVVQARFVKEARSDGRQSYSIRFFGPKGNLSLRANFTKMYDSNGDLVREKVAKFDEMYSKYGSKELLLLK
;
A
#
# COMPACT_ATOMS: atom_id res chain seq x y z
N MET A 1 11.86 16.28 -5.53
CA MET A 1 11.38 16.61 -5.23
C MET A 1 10.56 16.59 -4.75
N LEU A 2 10.31 16.87 -4.58
CA LEU A 2 9.50 17.10 -4.17
C LEU A 2 8.63 17.59 -4.35
N LEU A 3 8.98 17.58 -4.83
CA LEU A 3 8.14 18.20 -5.26
C LEU A 3 6.73 18.34 -5.28
N THR A 4 6.04 17.75 -5.62
CA THR A 4 4.63 17.76 -5.52
C THR A 4 4.10 17.84 -4.12
N MET A 5 4.92 17.52 -3.15
CA MET A 5 4.57 17.73 -1.75
C MET A 5 4.33 19.20 -1.51
N GLY A 6 3.15 19.51 -1.00
CA GLY A 6 2.74 20.89 -0.80
C GLY A 6 2.00 21.51 -1.96
N GLN A 7 1.88 20.82 -3.07
CA GLN A 7 1.04 21.24 -4.18
C GLN A 7 -0.31 20.54 -4.09
N ASP A 8 -1.39 21.27 -4.28
CA ASP A 8 -2.72 20.70 -4.21
C ASP A 8 -3.03 19.92 -5.47
N THR A 9 -2.66 18.64 -5.47
CA THR A 9 -3.05 17.74 -6.54
C THR A 9 -4.13 16.80 -6.06
N PRO A 10 -4.94 16.24 -6.96
CA PRO A 10 -5.97 15.28 -6.55
C PRO A 10 -5.39 13.98 -6.01
N TYR A 11 -4.06 13.79 -6.10
CA TYR A 11 -3.42 12.54 -5.71
C TYR A 11 -2.61 12.65 -4.41
N ASP A 12 -2.66 13.80 -3.71
CA ASP A 12 -1.79 14.05 -2.56
C ASP A 12 -1.96 13.04 -1.43
N ILE A 13 -3.20 12.72 -1.08
CA ILE A 13 -3.46 11.77 0.01
C ILE A 13 -2.98 10.37 -0.38
N ALA A 14 -3.29 9.94 -1.60
CA ALA A 14 -2.84 8.65 -2.11
C ALA A 14 -1.32 8.57 -2.17
N TYR A 15 -0.68 9.63 -2.65
CA TYR A 15 0.78 9.71 -2.71
C TYR A 15 1.39 9.56 -1.32
N GLN A 16 0.86 10.28 -0.35
CA GLN A 16 1.36 10.24 1.01
C GLN A 16 1.19 8.85 1.64
N LEU A 17 0.01 8.26 1.48
CA LEU A 17 -0.26 6.94 2.04
C LEU A 17 0.63 5.86 1.40
N ILE A 18 0.75 5.86 0.09
CA ILE A 18 1.62 4.89 -0.60
C ILE A 18 3.08 5.10 -0.20
N SER A 19 3.53 6.36 -0.09
CA SER A 19 4.89 6.65 0.37
C SER A 19 5.14 6.12 1.77
N ASP A 20 4.18 6.28 2.67
CA ASP A 20 4.28 5.74 4.03
C ASP A 20 4.38 4.22 4.02
N ILE A 21 3.59 3.56 3.17
CA ILE A 21 3.64 2.10 3.02
C ILE A 21 5.02 1.66 2.54
N LEU A 22 5.55 2.33 1.52
CA LEU A 22 6.83 1.97 0.93
C LEU A 22 8.01 2.21 1.88
N SER A 23 7.82 2.99 2.93
CA SER A 23 8.84 3.21 3.96
C SER A 23 8.86 2.10 5.01
N GLN A 24 7.88 1.21 5.03
CA GLN A 24 7.81 0.12 5.97
C GLN A 24 8.62 -1.07 5.51
N GLN A 25 8.99 -1.94 6.46
CA GLN A 25 9.68 -3.19 6.14
C GLN A 25 8.67 -4.31 5.87
N ASP A 26 9.10 -5.28 5.09
CA ASP A 26 8.36 -6.52 4.86
C ASP A 26 7.00 -6.31 4.22
N ILE A 27 6.93 -5.42 3.25
CA ILE A 27 5.73 -5.17 2.47
C ILE A 27 5.78 -5.95 1.17
N LEU A 28 4.69 -6.62 0.85
CA LEU A 28 4.49 -7.31 -0.41
C LEU A 28 3.34 -6.63 -1.16
N LEU A 29 3.66 -5.99 -2.28
CA LEU A 29 2.64 -5.39 -3.12
C LEU A 29 2.05 -6.44 -4.04
N SER A 30 0.75 -6.40 -4.25
CA SER A 30 0.11 -7.26 -5.24
C SER A 30 -0.82 -6.46 -6.13
N VAL A 31 -0.81 -6.82 -7.41
CA VAL A 31 -1.66 -6.26 -8.44
C VAL A 31 -2.43 -7.40 -9.08
N ASN A 32 -3.73 -7.24 -9.15
CA ASN A 32 -4.62 -8.24 -9.74
C ASN A 32 -4.92 -7.84 -11.19
N SER A 33 -4.64 -8.74 -12.12
CA SER A 33 -4.88 -8.52 -13.55
C SER A 33 -5.92 -9.50 -14.10
N GLY A 34 -7.02 -9.69 -13.36
CA GLY A 34 -8.07 -10.61 -13.76
C GLY A 34 -7.78 -12.02 -13.30
N SER A 35 -7.25 -12.87 -14.16
CA SER A 35 -6.98 -14.27 -13.81
C SER A 35 -5.63 -14.49 -13.13
N GLY A 36 -4.83 -13.45 -12.99
CA GLY A 36 -3.50 -13.56 -12.40
C GLY A 36 -3.25 -12.51 -11.34
N ILE A 37 -2.30 -12.80 -10.46
CA ILE A 37 -1.83 -11.87 -9.43
C ILE A 37 -0.33 -11.73 -9.60
N SER A 38 0.12 -10.47 -9.71
CA SER A 38 1.55 -10.16 -9.71
C SER A 38 1.94 -9.63 -8.35
N GLU A 39 3.02 -10.16 -7.79
CA GLU A 39 3.49 -9.75 -6.47
C GLU A 39 4.93 -9.24 -6.54
N ALA A 40 5.21 -8.21 -5.75
CA ALA A 40 6.52 -7.59 -5.73
C ALA A 40 6.86 -7.20 -4.29
N ARG A 41 8.03 -7.63 -3.82
CA ARG A 41 8.49 -7.29 -2.48
C ARG A 41 9.14 -5.92 -2.50
N VAL A 42 8.70 -5.06 -1.58
CA VAL A 42 9.26 -3.73 -1.43
C VAL A 42 10.65 -3.83 -0.81
N GLU A 43 11.62 -3.18 -1.43
CA GLU A 43 12.99 -3.12 -0.96
C GLU A 43 13.32 -1.70 -0.52
N LYS A 44 14.30 -1.58 0.36
CA LYS A 44 14.78 -0.30 0.83
C LYS A 44 15.32 0.54 -0.33
N GLY A 45 14.97 1.82 -0.35
CA GLY A 45 15.43 2.73 -1.39
C GLY A 45 14.62 2.70 -2.66
N LEU A 46 13.47 2.05 -2.63
CA LEU A 46 12.57 1.99 -3.77
C LEU A 46 12.03 3.38 -4.09
N ARG A 47 12.13 3.78 -5.36
CA ARG A 47 11.63 5.08 -5.80
C ARG A 47 10.13 5.03 -6.06
N PHE A 48 9.48 6.15 -5.77
CA PHE A 48 8.06 6.32 -6.04
C PHE A 48 7.85 7.75 -6.56
N ARG A 49 7.26 7.86 -7.72
CA ARG A 49 7.02 9.16 -8.35
C ARG A 49 5.71 9.17 -9.10
N ILE A 50 5.10 10.33 -9.18
CA ILE A 50 3.88 10.54 -9.96
C ILE A 50 4.17 11.57 -11.04
N LYS A 51 3.78 11.23 -12.27
CA LYS A 51 3.82 12.14 -13.40
C LYS A 51 2.45 12.12 -14.06
N GLU A 52 1.79 13.26 -14.05
CA GLU A 52 0.39 13.37 -14.50
C GLU A 52 -0.48 12.43 -13.65
N LYS A 53 -1.21 11.50 -14.26
CA LYS A 53 -2.04 10.54 -13.54
C LYS A 53 -1.32 9.20 -13.29
N TRP A 54 -0.08 9.06 -13.73
CA TRP A 54 0.64 7.80 -13.62
C TRP A 54 1.65 7.82 -12.50
N ALA A 55 1.50 6.88 -11.58
CA ALA A 55 2.49 6.64 -10.56
C ALA A 55 3.40 5.50 -11.00
N THR A 56 4.68 5.61 -10.67
CA THR A 56 5.65 4.54 -10.90
C THR A 56 6.28 4.18 -9.57
N ILE A 57 6.16 2.90 -9.21
CA ILE A 57 6.81 2.32 -8.04
C ILE A 57 7.95 1.45 -8.57
N GLY A 58 9.18 1.80 -8.17
CA GLY A 58 10.37 1.13 -8.66
C GLY A 58 11.04 1.88 -9.79
N ASP A 59 12.17 1.36 -10.24
CA ASP A 59 12.97 1.93 -11.32
C ASP A 59 13.11 0.93 -12.47
N GLU A 60 13.39 1.45 -13.67
CA GLU A 60 13.56 0.62 -14.86
C GLU A 60 14.75 -0.33 -14.75
N ASP A 61 15.75 0.02 -13.94
CA ASP A 61 16.92 -0.82 -13.72
C ASP A 61 16.71 -1.92 -12.68
N ARG A 62 15.53 -1.98 -12.08
CA ARG A 62 15.19 -3.04 -11.13
C ARG A 62 14.46 -4.19 -11.83
N PRO A 63 14.44 -5.39 -11.21
CA PRO A 63 13.75 -6.54 -11.82
C PRO A 63 12.26 -6.32 -12.04
N TRP A 64 11.66 -5.36 -11.33
CA TRP A 64 10.24 -5.07 -11.48
C TRP A 64 9.96 -3.59 -11.23
N HIS A 65 8.88 -3.12 -11.80
CA HIS A 65 8.28 -1.85 -11.45
C HIS A 65 6.78 -1.92 -11.72
N ILE A 66 6.04 -1.05 -11.06
CA ILE A 66 4.58 -0.99 -11.19
C ILE A 66 4.21 0.40 -11.68
N HIS A 67 3.39 0.44 -12.74
CA HIS A 67 2.74 1.67 -13.17
C HIS A 67 1.29 1.62 -12.71
N LEU A 68 0.86 2.66 -12.02
CA LEU A 68 -0.45 2.72 -11.42
C LEU A 68 -1.17 3.97 -11.91
N ASN A 69 -2.35 3.79 -12.50
CA ASN A 69 -3.19 4.91 -12.90
C ASN A 69 -3.86 5.48 -11.65
N MET A 70 -3.46 6.67 -11.24
CA MET A 70 -3.94 7.26 -10.00
C MET A 70 -5.42 7.67 -10.04
N ASP A 71 -6.00 7.77 -11.21
CA ASP A 71 -7.46 7.96 -11.33
C ASP A 71 -8.24 6.73 -10.88
N GLU A 72 -7.56 5.56 -10.85
CA GLU A 72 -8.12 4.30 -10.36
C GLU A 72 -7.76 4.05 -8.88
N VAL A 73 -7.29 5.07 -8.17
CA VAL A 73 -6.91 4.97 -6.75
C VAL A 73 -7.66 6.05 -5.98
N VAL A 74 -8.90 5.76 -5.65
CA VAL A 74 -9.81 6.76 -5.05
C VAL A 74 -10.19 6.46 -3.62
N GLN A 75 -10.02 5.22 -3.17
CA GLN A 75 -10.34 4.79 -1.82
C GLN A 75 -9.27 3.83 -1.30
N ALA A 76 -9.08 3.82 0.00
CA ALA A 76 -8.22 2.84 0.67
C ALA A 76 -8.93 2.25 1.87
N ARG A 77 -8.64 1.00 2.14
CA ARG A 77 -9.14 0.30 3.33
C ARG A 77 -7.98 -0.32 4.07
N PHE A 78 -7.97 -0.12 5.38
CA PHE A 78 -7.07 -0.81 6.29
C PHE A 78 -7.78 -2.08 6.75
N VAL A 79 -7.22 -3.24 6.44
CA VAL A 79 -7.91 -4.52 6.61
C VAL A 79 -7.12 -5.44 7.53
N LYS A 80 -7.80 -5.92 8.57
CA LYS A 80 -7.36 -7.02 9.41
C LYS A 80 -8.33 -8.17 9.14
N GLU A 81 -7.84 -9.27 8.60
CA GLU A 81 -8.70 -10.34 8.13
C GLU A 81 -8.28 -11.66 8.76
N ALA A 82 -9.25 -12.37 9.35
CA ALA A 82 -9.01 -13.67 9.95
C ALA A 82 -8.66 -14.69 8.86
N ARG A 83 -7.63 -15.50 9.13
CA ARG A 83 -7.20 -16.57 8.24
C ARG A 83 -7.68 -17.90 8.79
N SER A 84 -7.73 -18.89 7.91
CA SER A 84 -8.16 -20.24 8.28
C SER A 84 -7.25 -20.90 9.34
N ASP A 85 -5.99 -20.45 9.44
CA ASP A 85 -5.04 -20.96 10.43
C ASP A 85 -5.15 -20.27 11.80
N GLY A 86 -6.15 -19.40 11.99
CA GLY A 86 -6.35 -18.67 13.23
C GLY A 86 -5.56 -17.38 13.36
N ARG A 87 -4.70 -17.08 12.40
CA ARG A 87 -3.93 -15.83 12.38
C ARG A 87 -4.72 -14.74 11.67
N GLN A 88 -4.26 -13.50 11.83
CA GLN A 88 -4.80 -12.37 11.08
C GLN A 88 -3.82 -11.95 9.99
N SER A 89 -4.35 -11.57 8.83
CA SER A 89 -3.55 -10.89 7.81
C SER A 89 -3.82 -9.39 7.92
N TYR A 90 -2.83 -8.60 7.55
CA TYR A 90 -2.86 -7.16 7.62
C TYR A 90 -2.56 -6.61 6.23
N SER A 91 -3.44 -5.76 5.74
CA SER A 91 -3.23 -5.16 4.42
C SER A 91 -3.88 -3.79 4.32
N ILE A 92 -3.37 -2.99 3.38
CA ILE A 92 -4.03 -1.76 2.95
C ILE A 92 -4.39 -1.99 1.48
N ARG A 93 -5.65 -1.84 1.16
CA ARG A 93 -6.19 -2.12 -0.17
C ARG A 93 -6.70 -0.83 -0.80
N PHE A 94 -6.34 -0.63 -2.06
CA PHE A 94 -6.72 0.56 -2.81
C PHE A 94 -7.73 0.18 -3.89
N PHE A 95 -8.77 0.98 -4.01
CA PHE A 95 -9.88 0.71 -4.92
C PHE A 95 -10.11 1.88 -5.86
N GLY A 96 -10.55 1.54 -7.06
CA GLY A 96 -10.95 2.49 -8.07
C GLY A 96 -12.39 2.96 -7.92
N PRO A 97 -12.82 3.89 -8.79
CA PRO A 97 -14.16 4.48 -8.71
C PRO A 97 -15.29 3.48 -8.91
N LYS A 98 -15.00 2.34 -9.53
CA LYS A 98 -15.99 1.29 -9.74
C LYS A 98 -15.88 0.16 -8.72
N GLY A 99 -15.06 0.35 -7.67
CA GLY A 99 -14.89 -0.64 -6.62
C GLY A 99 -13.87 -1.73 -6.94
N ASN A 100 -13.20 -1.65 -8.08
CA ASN A 100 -12.17 -2.62 -8.45
C ASN A 100 -10.91 -2.41 -7.62
N LEU A 101 -10.28 -3.51 -7.26
CA LEU A 101 -9.02 -3.47 -6.51
C LEU A 101 -7.87 -3.06 -7.43
N SER A 102 -7.22 -1.95 -7.11
CA SER A 102 -6.14 -1.39 -7.92
C SER A 102 -4.77 -1.83 -7.43
N LEU A 103 -4.60 -1.88 -6.11
CA LEU A 103 -3.33 -2.24 -5.48
C LEU A 103 -3.61 -2.76 -4.09
N ARG A 104 -2.86 -3.76 -3.67
CA ARG A 104 -2.93 -4.28 -2.32
C ARG A 104 -1.52 -4.28 -1.72
N ALA A 105 -1.38 -3.67 -0.56
CA ALA A 105 -0.13 -3.70 0.20
C ALA A 105 -0.31 -4.66 1.36
N ASN A 106 0.41 -5.78 1.31
CA ASN A 106 0.33 -6.82 2.32
C ASN A 106 1.46 -6.63 3.32
N PHE A 107 1.12 -6.58 4.60
CA PHE A 107 2.09 -6.53 5.68
C PHE A 107 2.47 -7.95 6.02
N THR A 108 3.68 -8.36 5.66
CA THR A 108 4.16 -9.73 5.85
C THR A 108 5.06 -9.82 7.06
N LYS A 109 5.37 -11.06 7.46
CA LYS A 109 6.23 -11.33 8.63
C LYS A 109 5.71 -10.68 9.90
N MET A 110 4.38 -10.67 10.04
CA MET A 110 3.71 -10.12 11.23
C MET A 110 3.77 -11.09 12.42
N TYR A 111 4.21 -12.32 12.21
CA TYR A 111 4.34 -13.34 13.22
C TYR A 111 5.78 -13.82 13.25
N ASP A 112 6.29 -14.11 14.45
CA ASP A 112 7.65 -14.61 14.63
C ASP A 112 7.71 -16.13 14.42
N SER A 113 8.89 -16.71 14.61
CA SER A 113 9.09 -18.14 14.41
C SER A 113 8.31 -19.02 15.42
N ASN A 114 7.86 -18.43 16.53
CA ASN A 114 7.03 -19.12 17.52
C ASN A 114 5.53 -19.00 17.24
N GLY A 115 5.17 -18.26 16.19
CA GLY A 115 3.76 -18.03 15.85
C GLY A 115 3.12 -16.89 16.60
N ASP A 116 3.91 -16.07 17.30
CA ASP A 116 3.41 -14.93 18.05
C ASP A 116 3.46 -13.65 17.21
N LEU A 117 2.49 -12.77 17.41
CA LEU A 117 2.47 -11.46 16.75
C LEU A 117 3.69 -10.64 17.13
N VAL A 118 4.31 -10.04 16.12
CA VAL A 118 5.39 -9.07 16.32
C VAL A 118 4.75 -7.73 16.62
N ARG A 119 4.75 -7.35 17.90
CA ARG A 119 4.01 -6.16 18.37
C ARG A 119 4.42 -4.87 17.69
N GLU A 120 5.69 -4.69 17.41
CA GLU A 120 6.20 -3.47 16.76
C GLU A 120 5.63 -3.31 15.36
N LYS A 121 5.43 -4.41 14.65
CA LYS A 121 4.87 -4.36 13.31
C LYS A 121 3.39 -4.05 13.32
N VAL A 122 2.65 -4.63 14.27
CA VAL A 122 1.24 -4.30 14.46
C VAL A 122 1.09 -2.83 14.86
N ALA A 123 1.96 -2.34 15.74
CA ALA A 123 1.95 -0.94 16.15
C ALA A 123 2.15 0.00 14.97
N LYS A 124 3.05 -0.32 14.04
CA LYS A 124 3.27 0.50 12.85
C LYS A 124 2.06 0.52 11.94
N PHE A 125 1.39 -0.60 11.77
CA PHE A 125 0.14 -0.65 11.03
C PHE A 125 -0.93 0.23 11.71
N ASP A 126 -1.07 0.10 13.01
CA ASP A 126 -2.07 0.86 13.78
C ASP A 126 -1.75 2.36 13.81
N GLU A 127 -0.48 2.73 13.89
CA GLU A 127 -0.05 4.12 13.81
C GLU A 127 -0.42 4.74 12.47
N MET A 128 -0.22 3.99 11.39
CA MET A 128 -0.58 4.47 10.06
C MET A 128 -2.10 4.64 9.94
N TYR A 129 -2.85 3.69 10.47
CA TYR A 129 -4.30 3.78 10.52
C TYR A 129 -4.74 5.06 11.26
N SER A 130 -4.16 5.32 12.43
CA SER A 130 -4.44 6.54 13.19
C SER A 130 -4.06 7.81 12.44
N LYS A 131 -2.91 7.80 11.80
CA LYS A 131 -2.42 8.96 11.04
C LYS A 131 -3.43 9.41 9.98
N TYR A 132 -4.14 8.45 9.38
CA TYR A 132 -5.11 8.73 8.34
C TYR A 132 -6.56 8.79 8.86
N GLY A 133 -6.74 9.01 10.15
CA GLY A 133 -8.03 9.34 10.74
C GLY A 133 -8.81 8.18 11.30
N SER A 134 -8.21 7.00 11.41
CA SER A 134 -8.86 5.80 11.97
C SER A 134 -10.18 5.47 11.28
N LYS A 135 -10.20 5.60 9.96
CA LYS A 135 -11.39 5.33 9.15
C LYS A 135 -11.23 4.00 8.44
N GLU A 136 -12.25 3.17 8.52
CA GLU A 136 -12.27 1.91 7.81
C GLU A 136 -12.18 2.12 6.31
N LEU A 137 -12.86 3.14 5.80
CA LEU A 137 -12.81 3.55 4.41
C LEU A 137 -12.26 4.97 4.34
N LEU A 138 -11.11 5.11 3.72
CA LEU A 138 -10.45 6.39 3.54
C LEU A 138 -10.67 6.87 2.11
N LEU A 139 -11.23 8.07 1.97
CA LEU A 139 -11.37 8.72 0.68
C LEU A 139 -10.05 9.42 0.35
N LEU A 140 -9.54 9.18 -0.86
CA LEU A 140 -8.23 9.69 -1.28
C LEU A 140 -8.32 10.94 -2.15
N LYS A 141 -9.53 11.36 -2.45
CA LYS A 141 -9.76 12.57 -3.25
C LYS A 141 -10.78 13.47 -2.61
#